data_67e89b77b3a98319b8bce190f11875c1
#
_entry.id   67e89b77b3a98319b8bce190f11875c1
#
_cell.length_a   1.000
_cell.length_b   1.000
_cell.length_c   1.000
_cell.angle_alpha   90.00
_cell.angle_beta   90.00
_cell.angle_gamma   90.00
#
_symmetry.space_group_name_H-M   'P 1'
#
loop_
_entity.id
_entity.type
_entity.pdbx_description
1 polymer ?
#
loop_
_entity_poly.entity_id
_entity_poly.type
_entity_poly.pdbx_seq_one_letter_code
_entity_poly.pdbx_strand_id
1 'polypeptide(L)'
;MGTILVADDDRTCRDSIQKVLEREGHTVQTAENVDGALKALGLNHFDLVVCDYRMPGKTGLDLLIELRCRHSQVPVLMISAYADATVEAAVYKLGGLDMLKKPIRRQELVQRTARVVGG
;
A
#
# COMPACT_ATOMS: atom_id res chain seq x y z
N MET A 1 -10.01 0.00 13.85
CA MET A 1 -9.32 -1.16 13.27
C MET A 1 -9.84 -1.42 11.89
N GLY A 2 -8.98 -1.85 11.00
CA GLY A 2 -9.37 -2.03 9.61
C GLY A 2 -8.73 -3.25 8.97
N THR A 3 -9.10 -3.48 7.73
CA THR A 3 -8.54 -4.55 6.91
C THR A 3 -7.61 -3.93 5.88
N ILE A 4 -6.35 -4.34 5.90
CA ILE A 4 -5.29 -3.72 5.12
C ILE A 4 -4.64 -4.75 4.21
N LEU A 5 -4.44 -4.39 2.95
CA LEU A 5 -3.68 -5.19 1.99
C LEU A 5 -2.27 -4.62 1.92
N VAL A 6 -1.27 -5.47 2.07
CA VAL A 6 0.14 -5.11 1.92
C VAL A 6 0.70 -5.81 0.70
N ALA A 7 1.08 -5.04 -0.31
CA ALA A 7 1.66 -5.54 -1.55
C ALA A 7 3.13 -5.17 -1.62
N ASP A 8 4.01 -6.14 -1.58
CA ASP A 8 5.46 -5.95 -1.63
C ASP A 8 6.09 -7.28 -2.05
N ASP A 9 7.01 -7.24 -3.01
CA ASP A 9 7.71 -8.44 -3.48
C ASP A 9 8.82 -8.89 -2.55
N ASP A 10 9.30 -7.99 -1.68
CA ASP A 10 10.31 -8.32 -0.68
C ASP A 10 9.63 -8.92 0.55
N ARG A 11 9.85 -10.21 0.76
CA ARG A 11 9.25 -10.93 1.89
C ARG A 11 9.59 -10.31 3.25
N THR A 12 10.83 -9.91 3.45
CA THR A 12 11.26 -9.33 4.73
C THR A 12 10.51 -8.03 5.00
N CYS A 13 10.43 -7.15 4.02
CA CYS A 13 9.70 -5.90 4.14
C CYS A 13 8.21 -6.15 4.34
N ARG A 14 7.63 -7.03 3.54
CA ARG A 14 6.22 -7.40 3.63
C ARG A 14 5.85 -7.94 5.01
N ASP A 15 6.64 -8.87 5.52
CA ASP A 15 6.40 -9.47 6.83
C ASP A 15 6.54 -8.43 7.95
N SER A 16 7.52 -7.55 7.85
CA SER A 16 7.74 -6.48 8.81
C SER A 16 6.54 -5.53 8.88
N ILE A 17 6.05 -5.09 7.74
CA ILE A 17 4.90 -4.21 7.67
C ILE A 17 3.66 -4.91 8.25
N GLN A 18 3.45 -6.16 7.88
CA GLN A 18 2.34 -6.95 8.39
C GLN A 18 2.34 -7.02 9.92
N LYS A 19 3.51 -7.32 10.50
CA LYS A 19 3.63 -7.43 11.96
C LYS A 19 3.32 -6.11 12.65
N VAL A 20 3.82 -5.01 12.12
CA VAL A 20 3.57 -3.69 12.70
C VAL A 20 2.08 -3.38 12.70
N LEU A 21 1.41 -3.60 11.58
CA LEU A 21 -0.01 -3.28 11.43
C LEU A 21 -0.90 -4.22 12.25
N GLU A 22 -0.56 -5.50 12.33
CA GLU A 22 -1.29 -6.45 13.17
C GLU A 22 -1.19 -6.12 14.65
N ARG A 23 -0.06 -5.62 15.10
CA ARG A 23 0.11 -5.17 16.49
C ARG A 23 -0.76 -3.98 16.82
N GLU A 24 -1.13 -3.17 15.82
CA GLU A 24 -2.04 -2.05 16.00
C GLU A 24 -3.52 -2.47 15.90
N GLY A 25 -3.78 -3.75 15.78
CA GLY A 25 -5.14 -4.30 15.77
C GLY A 25 -5.78 -4.45 14.40
N HIS A 26 -5.02 -4.22 13.32
CA HIS A 26 -5.56 -4.38 11.97
C HIS A 26 -5.49 -5.83 11.51
N THR A 27 -6.43 -6.21 10.65
CA THR A 27 -6.37 -7.47 9.91
C THR A 27 -5.59 -7.23 8.63
N VAL A 28 -4.56 -8.02 8.38
CA VAL A 28 -3.66 -7.81 7.24
C VAL A 28 -3.66 -9.01 6.31
N GLN A 29 -3.85 -8.74 5.03
CA GLN A 29 -3.63 -9.71 3.96
C GLN A 29 -2.45 -9.22 3.13
N THR A 30 -1.67 -10.14 2.56
CA THR A 30 -0.47 -9.79 1.79
C THR A 30 -0.58 -10.25 0.35
N ALA A 31 0.17 -9.57 -0.52
CA ALA A 31 0.34 -9.95 -1.92
C ALA A 31 1.80 -9.70 -2.33
N GLU A 32 2.29 -10.51 -3.26
CA GLU A 32 3.70 -10.44 -3.69
C GLU A 32 3.89 -9.59 -4.95
N ASN A 33 2.81 -9.31 -5.66
CA ASN A 33 2.86 -8.56 -6.91
C ASN A 33 1.53 -7.88 -7.16
N VAL A 34 1.47 -7.09 -8.24
CA VAL A 34 0.28 -6.32 -8.59
C VAL A 34 -0.90 -7.22 -8.93
N ASP A 35 -0.68 -8.30 -9.67
CA ASP A 35 -1.76 -9.20 -10.06
C ASP A 35 -2.38 -9.87 -8.83
N GLY A 36 -1.55 -10.30 -7.88
CA GLY A 36 -2.03 -10.85 -6.61
C GLY A 36 -2.81 -9.83 -5.79
N ALA A 37 -2.37 -8.59 -5.78
CA ALA A 37 -3.07 -7.49 -5.09
C ALA A 37 -4.43 -7.22 -5.73
N LEU A 38 -4.49 -7.17 -7.05
CA LEU A 38 -5.76 -6.96 -7.78
C LEU A 38 -6.75 -8.08 -7.53
N LYS A 39 -6.25 -9.31 -7.48
CA LYS A 39 -7.10 -10.48 -7.19
C LYS A 39 -7.69 -10.37 -5.79
N ALA A 40 -6.87 -10.02 -4.81
CA ALA A 40 -7.34 -9.86 -3.42
C ALA A 40 -8.38 -8.75 -3.33
N LEU A 41 -8.14 -7.62 -4.00
CA LEU A 41 -9.06 -6.48 -4.02
C LEU A 41 -10.39 -6.78 -4.71
N GLY A 42 -10.38 -7.73 -5.66
CA GLY A 42 -11.61 -8.18 -6.30
C GLY A 42 -12.45 -9.13 -5.45
N LEU A 43 -11.83 -9.77 -4.46
CA LEU A 43 -12.51 -10.77 -3.62
C LEU A 43 -12.94 -10.22 -2.26
N ASN A 44 -12.26 -9.21 -1.75
CA ASN A 44 -12.48 -8.70 -0.40
C ASN A 44 -12.48 -7.18 -0.37
N HIS A 45 -13.13 -6.63 0.65
CA HIS A 45 -13.06 -5.20 0.93
C HIS A 45 -11.83 -4.89 1.77
N PHE A 46 -11.12 -3.84 1.40
CA PHE A 46 -9.98 -3.32 2.17
C PHE A 46 -10.18 -1.85 2.47
N ASP A 47 -9.75 -1.45 3.65
CA ASP A 47 -9.82 -0.06 4.09
C ASP A 47 -8.59 0.73 3.65
N LEU A 48 -7.50 0.04 3.36
CA LEU A 48 -6.24 0.64 2.95
C LEU A 48 -5.39 -0.37 2.19
N VAL A 49 -4.67 0.10 1.18
CA VAL A 49 -3.63 -0.67 0.50
C VAL A 49 -2.29 -0.01 0.78
N VAL A 50 -1.35 -0.76 1.31
CA VAL A 50 0.05 -0.35 1.45
C VAL A 50 0.82 -1.05 0.35
N CYS A 51 1.40 -0.31 -0.56
CA CYS A 51 1.97 -0.87 -1.79
C CYS A 51 3.38 -0.37 -2.04
N ASP A 52 4.31 -1.31 -2.27
CA ASP A 52 5.65 -0.96 -2.73
C ASP A 52 5.57 -0.49 -4.18
N TYR A 53 6.30 0.57 -4.51
CA TYR A 53 6.36 1.06 -5.88
C TYR A 53 7.00 0.03 -6.81
N ARG A 54 8.15 -0.53 -6.42
CA ARG A 54 8.88 -1.47 -7.25
C ARG A 54 8.50 -2.91 -6.95
N MET A 55 7.88 -3.54 -7.96
CA MET A 55 7.56 -4.96 -7.95
C MET A 55 7.86 -5.54 -9.32
N PRO A 56 8.13 -6.86 -9.43
CA PRO A 56 8.40 -7.48 -10.73
C PRO A 56 7.21 -7.32 -11.68
N GLY A 57 7.49 -6.93 -12.91
CA GLY A 57 6.50 -6.79 -13.97
C GLY A 57 5.77 -5.46 -13.93
N LYS A 58 4.94 -5.25 -12.93
CA LYS A 58 4.15 -4.03 -12.78
C LYS A 58 4.55 -3.29 -11.52
N THR A 59 4.44 -1.95 -11.56
CA THR A 59 4.77 -1.11 -10.40
C THR A 59 3.55 -0.84 -9.53
N GLY A 60 3.79 -0.29 -8.34
CA GLY A 60 2.70 0.17 -7.49
C GLY A 60 1.87 1.27 -8.15
N LEU A 61 2.48 2.08 -9.02
CA LEU A 61 1.75 3.08 -9.78
C LEU A 61 0.79 2.42 -10.77
N ASP A 62 1.21 1.32 -11.41
CA ASP A 62 0.32 0.54 -12.28
C ASP A 62 -0.89 0.02 -11.50
N LEU A 63 -0.68 -0.44 -10.28
CA LEU A 63 -1.78 -0.86 -9.41
C LEU A 63 -2.74 0.29 -9.13
N LEU A 64 -2.22 1.45 -8.78
CA LEU A 64 -3.03 2.63 -8.49
C LEU A 64 -3.85 3.07 -9.71
N ILE A 65 -3.23 3.08 -10.88
CA ILE A 65 -3.91 3.41 -12.14
C ILE A 65 -5.06 2.43 -12.38
N GLU A 66 -4.80 1.14 -12.25
CA GLU A 66 -5.81 0.11 -12.46
C GLU A 66 -7.00 0.26 -11.51
N LEU A 67 -6.72 0.54 -10.24
CA LEU A 67 -7.77 0.75 -9.26
C LEU A 67 -8.65 1.94 -9.62
N ARG A 68 -8.05 3.03 -10.05
CA ARG A 68 -8.82 4.22 -10.46
C ARG A 68 -9.62 3.97 -11.73
N CYS A 69 -9.07 3.19 -12.68
CA CYS A 69 -9.80 2.76 -13.87
C CYS A 69 -11.01 1.89 -13.54
N ARG A 70 -10.94 1.13 -12.48
CA ARG A 70 -12.06 0.31 -11.98
C ARG A 70 -13.01 1.09 -11.09
N HIS A 71 -12.83 2.40 -10.98
CA HIS A 71 -13.60 3.28 -10.10
C HIS A 71 -13.48 2.94 -8.61
N SER A 72 -12.43 2.22 -8.23
CA SER A 72 -12.14 1.98 -6.83
C SER A 72 -11.53 3.23 -6.21
N GLN A 73 -12.03 3.60 -5.04
CA GLN A 73 -11.51 4.74 -4.28
C GLN A 73 -10.76 4.29 -3.04
N VAL A 74 -10.35 3.04 -2.99
CA VAL A 74 -9.59 2.53 -1.85
C VAL A 74 -8.34 3.39 -1.64
N PRO A 75 -8.09 3.82 -0.40
CA PRO A 75 -6.89 4.59 -0.10
C PRO A 75 -5.63 3.76 -0.36
N VAL A 76 -4.63 4.36 -0.98
CA VAL A 76 -3.35 3.71 -1.29
C VAL A 76 -2.21 4.51 -0.70
N LEU A 77 -1.43 3.86 0.16
CA LEU A 77 -0.20 4.40 0.72
C LEU A 77 0.96 3.75 -0.04
N MET A 78 1.71 4.56 -0.78
CA MET A 78 2.83 4.07 -1.59
C MET A 78 4.12 4.07 -0.77
N ILE A 79 4.97 3.08 -1.01
CA ILE A 79 6.28 2.97 -0.37
C ILE A 79 7.33 2.86 -1.46
N SER A 80 8.46 3.54 -1.30
CA SER A 80 9.53 3.49 -2.29
C SER A 80 10.90 3.60 -1.64
N ALA A 81 11.88 2.86 -2.19
CA ALA A 81 13.27 2.98 -1.79
C ALA A 81 13.92 4.24 -2.38
N TYR A 82 13.34 4.80 -3.42
CA TYR A 82 13.90 5.93 -4.14
C TYR A 82 12.93 7.11 -4.16
N ALA A 83 13.47 8.30 -3.90
CA ALA A 83 12.71 9.51 -4.07
C ALA A 83 12.67 9.86 -5.56
N ASP A 84 11.47 9.98 -6.10
CA ASP A 84 11.24 10.38 -7.49
C ASP A 84 10.06 11.34 -7.52
N ALA A 85 10.36 12.60 -7.77
CA ALA A 85 9.34 13.66 -7.77
C ALA A 85 8.27 13.43 -8.82
N THR A 86 8.63 12.84 -9.96
CA THR A 86 7.67 12.54 -11.03
C THR A 86 6.68 11.47 -10.61
N VAL A 87 7.17 10.40 -9.98
CA VAL A 87 6.33 9.33 -9.47
C VAL A 87 5.45 9.83 -8.34
N GLU A 88 6.02 10.59 -7.42
CA GLU A 88 5.28 11.15 -6.29
C GLU A 88 4.13 12.04 -6.76
N ALA A 89 4.39 12.91 -7.74
CA ALA A 89 3.35 13.75 -8.33
C ALA A 89 2.24 12.92 -8.97
N ALA A 90 2.59 11.84 -9.67
CA ALA A 90 1.62 10.94 -10.28
C ALA A 90 0.76 10.23 -9.24
N VAL A 91 1.37 9.80 -8.13
CA VAL A 91 0.66 9.16 -7.02
C VAL A 91 -0.40 10.11 -6.45
N TYR A 92 -0.03 11.36 -6.15
CA TYR A 92 -0.97 12.34 -5.62
C TYR A 92 -2.06 12.69 -6.63
N LYS A 93 -1.72 12.81 -7.90
CA LYS A 93 -2.68 13.12 -8.96
C LYS A 93 -3.74 12.03 -9.09
N LEU A 94 -3.39 10.78 -8.81
CA LEU A 94 -4.31 9.65 -8.85
C LEU A 94 -5.01 9.41 -7.51
N GLY A 95 -4.89 10.34 -6.58
CA GLY A 95 -5.55 10.26 -5.30
C GLY A 95 -4.86 9.37 -4.28
N GLY A 96 -3.59 9.03 -4.50
CA GLY A 96 -2.80 8.34 -3.50
C GLY A 96 -2.59 9.22 -2.27
N LEU A 97 -2.52 8.58 -1.11
CA LEU A 97 -2.46 9.31 0.16
C LEU A 97 -1.11 9.94 0.44
N ASP A 98 -0.06 9.18 0.20
CA ASP A 98 1.29 9.61 0.55
C ASP A 98 2.30 8.65 -0.06
N MET A 99 3.56 9.01 0.00
CA MET A 99 4.66 8.17 -0.43
C MET A 99 5.71 8.14 0.67
N LEU A 100 5.86 6.99 1.32
CA LEU A 100 6.83 6.80 2.37
C LEU A 100 8.13 6.25 1.79
N LYS A 101 9.25 6.73 2.33
CA LYS A 101 10.58 6.27 1.93
C LYS A 101 11.01 5.06 2.73
N LYS A 102 11.62 4.09 2.06
CA LYS A 102 12.33 3.01 2.74
C LYS A 102 13.69 3.50 3.25
N PRO A 103 14.18 3.05 4.41
CA PRO A 103 13.50 2.14 5.33
C PRO A 103 12.35 2.83 6.06
N ILE A 104 11.23 2.11 6.19
CA ILE A 104 10.02 2.68 6.80
C ILE A 104 10.17 2.64 8.30
N ARG A 105 9.92 3.79 8.95
CA ARG A 105 9.88 3.86 10.40
C ARG A 105 8.53 3.35 10.89
N ARG A 106 8.55 2.48 11.89
CA ARG A 106 7.34 1.94 12.49
C ARG A 106 6.35 3.03 12.86
N GLN A 107 6.83 4.07 13.54
CA GLN A 107 5.99 5.18 14.00
C GLN A 107 5.32 5.90 12.84
N GLU A 108 6.04 6.12 11.76
CA GLU A 108 5.50 6.78 10.56
C GLU A 108 4.41 5.94 9.92
N LEU A 109 4.65 4.65 9.77
CA LEU A 109 3.66 3.72 9.21
C LEU A 109 2.39 3.69 10.06
N VAL A 110 2.54 3.58 11.38
CA VAL A 110 1.41 3.57 12.32
C VAL A 110 0.61 4.85 12.22
N GLN A 111 1.28 6.01 12.20
CA GLN A 111 0.60 7.30 12.12
C GLN A 111 -0.17 7.48 10.82
N ARG A 112 0.45 7.14 9.68
CA ARG A 112 -0.21 7.26 8.37
C ARG A 112 -1.42 6.37 8.27
N THR A 113 -1.30 5.14 8.77
CA THR A 113 -2.39 4.18 8.76
C THR A 113 -3.54 4.65 9.63
N ALA A 114 -3.26 5.13 10.83
CA ALA A 114 -4.29 5.59 11.76
C ALA A 114 -5.13 6.74 11.21
N ARG A 115 -4.54 7.61 10.40
CA ARG A 115 -5.27 8.71 9.77
C ARG A 115 -6.35 8.25 8.81
N VAL A 116 -6.16 7.10 8.22
CA VAL A 116 -7.04 6.57 7.18
C VAL A 116 -8.04 5.59 7.74
N VAL A 117 -7.56 4.67 8.56
CA VAL A 117 -8.37 3.54 9.04
C VAL A 117 -9.09 3.87 10.33
N GLY A 118 -8.88 5.00 10.88
CA GLY A 118 -9.64 5.51 12.02
C GLY A 118 -9.33 4.70 13.29
N GLY A 119 -8.50 5.14 13.99
CA GLY A 119 -8.21 4.36 15.06
C GLY A 119 -8.45 4.70 16.40
#